data_e10ac6f4f9863468b8966b14f750f92b
#
_entry.id   e10ac6f4f9863468b8966b14f750f92b
#
_cell.length_a   1.000
_cell.length_b   1.000
_cell.length_c   1.000
_cell.angle_alpha   90.00
_cell.angle_beta   90.00
_cell.angle_gamma   90.00
#
_symmetry.space_group_name_H-M   'P 1'
#
loop_
_entity.id
_entity.type
_entity.pdbx_description
1 polymer ?
#
loop_
_entity_poly.entity_id
_entity_poly.type
_entity_poly.pdbx_seq_one_letter_code
_entity_poly.pdbx_strand_id
1 'polypeptide(L)'
;MSDLWNSTARRNWRDALERYDDVISRQGVTNLPERDTWYRNELPKAIAHRAKPHVTLAELVKLTEWKMSRGEWRARNLVLVRGNDAAAVVATTTTALSMIPHPTKPISEIAKLDGVGPATASAVAAATAPDVYPFFDELVAAQVPGLGTVAWTLGYYGKYAAALRERAEQLGDGWTPVDVERALWANSGGKAASAR
;
A
#
# COMPACT_ATOMS: atom_id res chain seq x y z
N MET A 1 14.35 -14.20 10.55
CA MET A 1 13.35 -13.13 10.72
C MET A 1 12.70 -13.32 12.09
N SER A 2 12.61 -12.27 12.91
CA SER A 2 11.83 -12.30 14.16
C SER A 2 10.34 -12.34 13.76
N ASP A 3 9.56 -13.11 14.52
CA ASP A 3 8.10 -13.15 14.37
C ASP A 3 7.50 -11.87 15.01
N LEU A 4 7.54 -10.79 14.23
CA LEU A 4 7.06 -9.49 14.72
C LEU A 4 5.55 -9.51 14.96
N TRP A 5 4.79 -10.29 14.18
CA TRP A 5 3.34 -10.34 14.35
C TRP A 5 2.94 -10.82 15.76
N ASN A 6 3.63 -11.80 16.31
CA ASN A 6 3.34 -12.33 17.64
C ASN A 6 3.98 -11.51 18.78
N SER A 7 4.71 -10.45 18.48
CA SER A 7 5.29 -9.59 19.49
C SER A 7 4.24 -8.66 20.10
N THR A 8 4.09 -8.71 21.42
CA THR A 8 3.25 -7.78 22.20
C THR A 8 4.02 -6.51 22.60
N ALA A 9 5.34 -6.49 22.43
CA ALA A 9 6.18 -5.36 22.78
C ALA A 9 6.13 -4.28 21.71
N ARG A 10 5.48 -3.15 21.99
CA ARG A 10 5.42 -1.97 21.10
C ARG A 10 6.80 -1.52 20.58
N ARG A 11 7.83 -1.65 21.41
CA ARG A 11 9.20 -1.31 21.05
C ARG A 11 9.66 -2.07 19.80
N ASN A 12 9.40 -3.38 19.71
CA ASN A 12 9.82 -4.17 18.54
C ASN A 12 9.17 -3.70 17.26
N TRP A 13 7.91 -3.26 17.33
CA TRP A 13 7.19 -2.67 16.20
C TRP A 13 7.75 -1.32 15.79
N ARG A 14 8.08 -0.48 16.80
CA ARG A 14 8.70 0.84 16.54
C ARG A 14 10.07 0.69 15.90
N ASP A 15 10.92 -0.17 16.48
CA ASP A 15 12.25 -0.46 15.94
C ASP A 15 12.18 -1.00 14.50
N ALA A 16 11.14 -1.79 14.16
CA ALA A 16 10.91 -2.27 12.81
C ALA A 16 10.48 -1.13 11.87
N LEU A 17 9.56 -0.27 12.31
CA LEU A 17 9.09 0.87 11.53
C LEU A 17 10.22 1.88 11.26
N GLU A 18 11.06 2.17 12.23
CA GLU A 18 12.19 3.09 12.11
C GLU A 18 13.24 2.61 11.10
N ARG A 19 13.37 1.29 10.91
CA ARG A 19 14.26 0.71 9.90
C ARG A 19 13.70 0.76 8.47
N TYR A 20 12.47 1.23 8.27
CA TYR A 20 11.81 1.16 6.96
C TYR A 20 12.64 1.84 5.85
N ASP A 21 13.08 3.07 6.07
CA ASP A 21 13.80 3.85 5.05
C ASP A 21 15.18 3.23 4.73
N ASP A 22 15.84 2.66 5.73
CA ASP A 22 17.07 1.87 5.55
C ASP A 22 16.83 0.63 4.68
N VAL A 23 15.71 -0.08 4.92
CA VAL A 23 15.36 -1.26 4.13
C VAL A 23 15.02 -0.87 2.69
N ILE A 24 14.28 0.21 2.47
CA ILE A 24 13.99 0.77 1.13
C ILE A 24 15.30 1.06 0.38
N SER A 25 16.25 1.70 1.03
CA SER A 25 17.54 2.08 0.42
C SER A 25 18.39 0.87 0.02
N ARG A 26 18.25 -0.25 0.75
CA ARG A 26 19.02 -1.49 0.52
C ARG A 26 18.38 -2.44 -0.50
N GLN A 27 17.24 -2.09 -1.11
CA GLN A 27 16.60 -2.96 -2.11
C GLN A 27 17.38 -3.08 -3.42
N GLY A 28 18.37 -2.20 -3.69
CA GLY A 28 19.16 -2.23 -4.92
C GLY A 28 18.40 -1.73 -6.16
N VAL A 29 17.25 -1.11 -5.97
CA VAL A 29 16.44 -0.50 -7.04
C VAL A 29 16.67 1.00 -7.03
N THR A 30 17.38 1.52 -8.02
CA THR A 30 17.94 2.88 -8.06
C THR A 30 16.93 3.98 -7.72
N ASN A 31 15.73 3.92 -8.25
CA ASN A 31 14.72 4.98 -8.10
C ASN A 31 13.69 4.69 -6.99
N LEU A 32 13.86 3.61 -6.22
CA LEU A 32 12.87 3.23 -5.22
C LEU A 32 12.82 4.21 -4.04
N PRO A 33 13.94 4.69 -3.46
CA PRO A 33 13.89 5.65 -2.37
C PRO A 33 13.18 6.96 -2.75
N GLU A 34 13.45 7.50 -3.95
CA GLU A 34 12.80 8.71 -4.46
C GLU A 34 11.31 8.49 -4.70
N ARG A 35 10.94 7.36 -5.33
CA ARG A 35 9.54 6.99 -5.54
C ARG A 35 8.78 6.81 -4.24
N ASP A 36 9.42 6.21 -3.23
CA ASP A 36 8.82 5.99 -1.92
C ASP A 36 8.60 7.31 -1.17
N THR A 37 9.57 8.22 -1.22
CA THR A 37 9.45 9.58 -0.66
C THR A 37 8.27 10.33 -1.32
N TRP A 38 8.18 10.28 -2.65
CA TRP A 38 7.05 10.90 -3.37
C TRP A 38 5.71 10.28 -2.96
N TYR A 39 5.62 8.96 -2.94
CA TYR A 39 4.38 8.24 -2.61
C TYR A 39 3.89 8.57 -1.19
N ARG A 40 4.79 8.68 -0.23
CA ARG A 40 4.45 8.89 1.19
C ARG A 40 4.25 10.34 1.57
N ASN A 41 4.92 11.26 0.90
CA ASN A 41 4.95 12.66 1.34
C ASN A 41 4.28 13.61 0.36
N GLU A 42 4.46 13.41 -0.96
CA GLU A 42 3.97 14.36 -1.97
C GLU A 42 2.57 13.99 -2.46
N LEU A 43 2.34 12.72 -2.80
CA LEU A 43 1.05 12.26 -3.31
C LEU A 43 -0.10 12.51 -2.33
N PRO A 44 0.00 12.18 -1.01
CA PRO A 44 -1.06 12.48 -0.05
C PRO A 44 -1.41 13.96 0.02
N LYS A 45 -0.38 14.83 0.01
CA LYS A 45 -0.57 16.29 0.00
C LYS A 45 -1.28 16.75 -1.27
N ALA A 46 -0.85 16.23 -2.44
CA ALA A 46 -1.47 16.57 -3.71
C ALA A 46 -2.96 16.17 -3.73
N ILE A 47 -3.31 14.98 -3.23
CA ILE A 47 -4.70 14.54 -3.11
C ILE A 47 -5.50 15.43 -2.16
N ALA A 48 -4.95 15.73 -0.98
CA ALA A 48 -5.61 16.50 0.04
C ALA A 48 -5.89 17.98 -0.35
N HIS A 49 -5.03 18.54 -1.20
CA HIS A 49 -5.20 19.92 -1.68
C HIS A 49 -6.29 20.09 -2.75
N ARG A 50 -6.84 19.00 -3.28
CA ARG A 50 -7.91 19.05 -4.30
C ARG A 50 -9.27 19.23 -3.64
N ALA A 51 -10.13 20.07 -4.23
CA ALA A 51 -11.50 20.28 -3.76
C ALA A 51 -12.31 18.97 -3.68
N LYS A 52 -12.03 18.04 -4.59
CA LYS A 52 -12.50 16.64 -4.54
C LYS A 52 -11.29 15.76 -4.62
N PRO A 53 -10.99 14.94 -3.60
CA PRO A 53 -9.87 14.02 -3.60
C PRO A 53 -9.90 13.08 -4.81
N HIS A 54 -8.81 12.98 -5.53
CA HIS A 54 -8.63 12.07 -6.68
C HIS A 54 -7.14 11.91 -6.99
N VAL A 55 -6.79 10.95 -7.84
CA VAL A 55 -5.48 10.87 -8.47
C VAL A 55 -5.61 11.13 -9.98
N THR A 56 -4.61 11.75 -10.56
CA THR A 56 -4.48 11.91 -12.02
C THR A 56 -3.91 10.64 -12.65
N LEU A 57 -4.03 10.51 -13.98
CA LEU A 57 -3.40 9.40 -14.70
C LEU A 57 -1.87 9.36 -14.48
N ALA A 58 -1.21 10.51 -14.50
CA ALA A 58 0.23 10.60 -14.27
C ALA A 58 0.61 10.11 -12.87
N GLU A 59 -0.16 10.45 -11.85
CA GLU A 59 0.05 9.98 -10.48
C GLU A 59 -0.25 8.48 -10.33
N LEU A 60 -1.30 7.97 -10.99
CA LEU A 60 -1.61 6.54 -10.99
C LEU A 60 -0.49 5.73 -11.64
N VAL A 61 0.09 6.22 -12.74
CA VAL A 61 1.26 5.62 -13.39
C VAL A 61 2.46 5.62 -12.44
N LYS A 62 2.80 6.77 -11.87
CA LYS A 62 3.94 6.92 -10.93
C LYS A 62 3.78 6.04 -9.68
N LEU A 63 2.57 5.96 -9.12
CA LEU A 63 2.22 5.07 -8.01
C LEU A 63 2.39 3.60 -8.40
N THR A 64 1.97 3.22 -9.61
CA THR A 64 2.13 1.86 -10.12
C THR A 64 3.60 1.50 -10.28
N GLU A 65 4.44 2.43 -10.77
CA GLU A 65 5.88 2.26 -10.87
C GLU A 65 6.55 2.12 -9.48
N TRP A 66 6.12 2.94 -8.49
CA TRP A 66 6.56 2.78 -7.10
C TRP A 66 6.25 1.38 -6.56
N LYS A 67 5.01 0.94 -6.69
CA LYS A 67 4.58 -0.39 -6.24
C LYS A 67 5.40 -1.51 -6.89
N MET A 68 5.64 -1.42 -8.20
CA MET A 68 6.41 -2.41 -8.94
C MET A 68 7.90 -2.39 -8.56
N SER A 69 8.46 -1.23 -8.25
CA SER A 69 9.85 -1.08 -7.77
C SER A 69 10.05 -1.68 -6.39
N ARG A 70 9.01 -1.66 -5.55
CA ARG A 70 9.01 -2.26 -4.22
C ARG A 70 8.79 -3.80 -4.26
N GLY A 71 8.11 -4.29 -5.28
CA GLY A 71 7.76 -5.70 -5.45
C GLY A 71 8.26 -6.28 -6.77
N GLU A 72 7.34 -6.74 -7.59
CA GLU A 72 7.60 -7.34 -8.90
C GLU A 72 7.26 -6.38 -10.04
N TRP A 73 8.19 -6.22 -11.00
CA TRP A 73 7.97 -5.38 -12.17
C TRP A 73 7.13 -6.10 -13.23
N ARG A 74 5.93 -5.61 -13.47
CA ARG A 74 4.95 -6.18 -14.41
C ARG A 74 4.68 -5.20 -15.56
N ALA A 75 5.57 -5.17 -16.55
CA ALA A 75 5.51 -4.23 -17.68
C ALA A 75 4.14 -4.18 -18.37
N ARG A 76 3.50 -5.34 -18.57
CA ARG A 76 2.16 -5.42 -19.19
C ARG A 76 1.11 -4.63 -18.41
N ASN A 77 1.11 -4.74 -17.08
CA ASN A 77 0.14 -4.00 -16.26
C ASN A 77 0.38 -2.48 -16.36
N LEU A 78 1.65 -2.06 -16.43
CA LEU A 78 1.98 -0.64 -16.58
C LEU A 78 1.50 -0.08 -17.92
N VAL A 79 1.57 -0.86 -19.00
CA VAL A 79 1.01 -0.48 -20.31
C VAL A 79 -0.50 -0.27 -20.22
N LEU A 80 -1.22 -1.20 -19.55
CA LEU A 80 -2.67 -1.07 -19.36
C LEU A 80 -3.01 0.18 -18.53
N VAL A 81 -2.29 0.42 -17.42
CA VAL A 81 -2.52 1.60 -16.59
C VAL A 81 -2.33 2.90 -17.39
N ARG A 82 -1.27 2.98 -18.20
CA ARG A 82 -0.99 4.14 -19.06
C ARG A 82 -2.04 4.36 -20.15
N GLY A 83 -2.74 3.31 -20.56
CA GLY A 83 -3.78 3.35 -21.59
C GLY A 83 -5.14 3.86 -21.10
N ASN A 84 -5.34 4.04 -19.79
CA ASN A 84 -6.59 4.58 -19.28
C ASN A 84 -6.82 6.03 -19.77
N ASP A 85 -8.09 6.36 -19.97
CA ASP A 85 -8.48 7.76 -20.21
C ASP A 85 -8.26 8.61 -18.94
N ALA A 86 -7.63 9.77 -19.08
CA ALA A 86 -7.27 10.62 -17.96
C ALA A 86 -8.50 11.14 -17.19
N ALA A 87 -9.59 11.47 -17.88
CA ALA A 87 -10.82 11.93 -17.25
C ALA A 87 -11.52 10.78 -16.52
N ALA A 88 -11.48 9.56 -17.09
CA ALA A 88 -12.01 8.38 -16.42
C ALA A 88 -11.24 8.05 -15.13
N VAL A 89 -9.91 8.19 -15.09
CA VAL A 89 -9.11 8.01 -13.87
C VAL A 89 -9.54 9.00 -12.79
N VAL A 90 -9.66 10.28 -13.12
CA VAL A 90 -10.12 11.32 -12.19
C VAL A 90 -11.53 11.01 -11.68
N ALA A 91 -12.47 10.69 -12.56
CA ALA A 91 -13.86 10.41 -12.19
C ALA A 91 -13.98 9.18 -11.29
N THR A 92 -13.31 8.06 -11.68
CA THR A 92 -13.33 6.81 -10.93
C THR A 92 -12.72 6.97 -9.54
N THR A 93 -11.55 7.63 -9.46
CA THR A 93 -10.89 7.81 -8.16
C THR A 93 -11.62 8.83 -7.28
N THR A 94 -12.23 9.88 -7.84
CA THR A 94 -13.12 10.79 -7.09
C THR A 94 -14.29 10.02 -6.48
N THR A 95 -14.96 9.19 -7.28
CA THR A 95 -16.08 8.36 -6.80
C THR A 95 -15.62 7.40 -5.70
N ALA A 96 -14.51 6.69 -5.93
CA ALA A 96 -13.95 5.76 -4.97
C ALA A 96 -13.63 6.43 -3.62
N LEU A 97 -12.89 7.54 -3.66
CA LEU A 97 -12.44 8.22 -2.45
C LEU A 97 -13.59 8.87 -1.67
N SER A 98 -14.73 9.17 -2.32
CA SER A 98 -15.94 9.59 -1.63
C SER A 98 -16.62 8.49 -0.80
N MET A 99 -16.24 7.23 -1.01
CA MET A 99 -16.76 6.08 -0.26
C MET A 99 -15.98 5.77 1.02
N ILE A 100 -14.91 6.51 1.31
CA ILE A 100 -14.15 6.37 2.57
C ILE A 100 -15.08 6.74 3.74
N PRO A 101 -15.14 5.94 4.81
CA PRO A 101 -14.21 4.87 5.22
C PRO A 101 -14.70 3.44 4.93
N HIS A 102 -15.52 3.20 3.91
CA HIS A 102 -16.02 1.86 3.64
C HIS A 102 -14.86 0.86 3.39
N PRO A 103 -14.80 -0.31 4.04
CA PRO A 103 -13.61 -1.17 4.09
C PRO A 103 -13.05 -1.61 2.75
N THR A 104 -13.90 -1.79 1.73
CA THR A 104 -13.49 -2.39 0.45
C THR A 104 -14.06 -1.71 -0.80
N LYS A 105 -15.14 -0.91 -0.68
CA LYS A 105 -15.74 -0.25 -1.86
C LYS A 105 -14.79 0.66 -2.61
N PRO A 106 -13.97 1.53 -1.95
CA PRO A 106 -12.98 2.33 -2.67
C PRO A 106 -12.03 1.48 -3.51
N ILE A 107 -11.56 0.36 -2.95
CA ILE A 107 -10.64 -0.57 -3.63
C ILE A 107 -11.32 -1.19 -4.85
N SER A 108 -12.56 -1.65 -4.69
CA SER A 108 -13.35 -2.24 -5.78
C SER A 108 -13.60 -1.24 -6.91
N GLU A 109 -13.87 0.02 -6.57
CA GLU A 109 -14.14 1.06 -7.56
C GLU A 109 -12.88 1.40 -8.37
N ILE A 110 -11.74 1.63 -7.69
CA ILE A 110 -10.46 1.94 -8.35
C ILE A 110 -10.00 0.75 -9.23
N ALA A 111 -10.26 -0.48 -8.79
CA ALA A 111 -9.88 -1.69 -9.53
C ALA A 111 -10.67 -1.91 -10.84
N LYS A 112 -11.63 -1.04 -11.18
CA LYS A 112 -12.28 -1.02 -12.50
C LYS A 112 -11.38 -0.44 -13.60
N LEU A 113 -10.35 0.32 -13.23
CA LEU A 113 -9.38 0.88 -14.17
C LEU A 113 -8.50 -0.23 -14.76
N ASP A 114 -8.17 -0.11 -16.04
CA ASP A 114 -7.33 -1.08 -16.74
C ASP A 114 -5.95 -1.22 -16.10
N GLY A 115 -5.50 -2.45 -15.89
CA GLY A 115 -4.21 -2.75 -15.26
C GLY A 115 -4.17 -2.53 -13.74
N VAL A 116 -5.28 -2.13 -13.12
CA VAL A 116 -5.39 -1.86 -11.68
C VAL A 116 -6.08 -3.02 -10.97
N GLY A 117 -5.33 -3.77 -10.18
CA GLY A 117 -5.88 -4.77 -9.26
C GLY A 117 -5.99 -4.25 -7.83
N PRO A 118 -6.48 -5.09 -6.88
CA PRO A 118 -6.65 -4.69 -5.48
C PRO A 118 -5.39 -4.10 -4.82
N ALA A 119 -4.19 -4.58 -5.17
CA ALA A 119 -2.95 -4.06 -4.62
C ALA A 119 -2.65 -2.62 -5.09
N THR A 120 -2.85 -2.30 -6.38
CA THR A 120 -2.67 -0.93 -6.87
C THR A 120 -3.76 -0.01 -6.34
N ALA A 121 -5.00 -0.49 -6.30
CA ALA A 121 -6.13 0.25 -5.74
C ALA A 121 -5.93 0.57 -4.24
N SER A 122 -5.42 -0.39 -3.47
CA SER A 122 -5.12 -0.16 -2.05
C SER A 122 -4.02 0.88 -1.82
N ALA A 123 -3.05 0.98 -2.75
CA ALA A 123 -2.02 2.01 -2.66
C ALA A 123 -2.60 3.43 -2.82
N VAL A 124 -3.60 3.61 -3.69
CA VAL A 124 -4.32 4.90 -3.79
C VAL A 124 -5.08 5.22 -2.50
N ALA A 125 -5.82 4.24 -1.98
CA ALA A 125 -6.59 4.42 -0.76
C ALA A 125 -5.69 4.67 0.47
N ALA A 126 -4.57 3.95 0.59
CA ALA A 126 -3.60 4.12 1.67
C ALA A 126 -2.92 5.50 1.67
N ALA A 127 -2.64 6.06 0.49
CA ALA A 127 -2.12 7.41 0.36
C ALA A 127 -3.16 8.49 0.77
N THR A 128 -4.45 8.14 0.73
CA THR A 128 -5.54 9.09 1.05
C THR A 128 -5.99 8.98 2.50
N ALA A 129 -6.12 7.77 3.02
CA ALA A 129 -6.60 7.51 4.38
C ALA A 129 -5.78 6.38 5.03
N PRO A 130 -4.56 6.69 5.48
CA PRO A 130 -3.62 5.72 6.05
C PRO A 130 -4.10 5.08 7.36
N ASP A 131 -5.02 5.73 8.04
CA ASP A 131 -5.71 5.27 9.25
C ASP A 131 -6.78 4.20 8.96
N VAL A 132 -7.19 4.04 7.71
CA VAL A 132 -8.22 3.09 7.30
C VAL A 132 -7.65 1.98 6.42
N TYR A 133 -6.78 2.31 5.46
CA TYR A 133 -6.34 1.39 4.41
C TYR A 133 -4.83 1.13 4.47
N PRO A 134 -4.39 -0.11 4.74
CA PRO A 134 -3.01 -0.50 4.48
C PRO A 134 -2.79 -0.74 2.99
N PHE A 135 -1.56 -0.54 2.52
CA PHE A 135 -1.15 -1.04 1.21
C PHE A 135 -1.11 -2.57 1.20
N PHE A 136 -1.66 -3.19 0.15
CA PHE A 136 -1.69 -4.64 0.01
C PHE A 136 -0.37 -5.18 -0.55
N ASP A 137 0.48 -5.68 0.33
CA ASP A 137 1.80 -6.23 0.01
C ASP A 137 1.88 -7.73 0.37
N GLU A 138 2.46 -8.55 -0.51
CA GLU A 138 2.57 -10.00 -0.33
C GLU A 138 3.46 -10.40 0.85
N LEU A 139 4.58 -9.67 1.05
CA LEU A 139 5.52 -9.96 2.14
C LEU A 139 4.91 -9.64 3.50
N VAL A 140 4.04 -8.65 3.53
CA VAL A 140 3.26 -8.29 4.73
C VAL A 140 2.16 -9.31 4.97
N ALA A 141 1.38 -9.64 3.93
CA ALA A 141 0.29 -10.60 4.04
C ALA A 141 0.77 -11.99 4.50
N ALA A 142 1.95 -12.42 4.05
CA ALA A 142 2.56 -13.68 4.46
C ALA A 142 2.93 -13.76 5.95
N GLN A 143 3.04 -12.62 6.65
CA GLN A 143 3.32 -12.55 8.08
C GLN A 143 2.05 -12.52 8.95
N VAL A 144 0.87 -12.37 8.35
CA VAL A 144 -0.40 -12.29 9.08
C VAL A 144 -1.01 -13.69 9.24
N PRO A 145 -1.12 -14.22 10.46
CA PRO A 145 -1.68 -15.56 10.69
C PRO A 145 -3.13 -15.67 10.23
N GLY A 146 -3.48 -16.85 9.75
CA GLY A 146 -4.86 -17.18 9.39
C GLY A 146 -5.34 -16.67 8.04
N LEU A 147 -4.53 -15.89 7.30
CA LEU A 147 -4.92 -15.44 5.95
C LEU A 147 -4.72 -16.51 4.86
N GLY A 148 -3.89 -17.52 5.11
CA GLY A 148 -3.55 -18.54 4.11
C GLY A 148 -2.70 -18.01 2.97
N THR A 149 -2.67 -18.75 1.85
CA THR A 149 -1.92 -18.37 0.65
C THR A 149 -2.42 -17.03 0.11
N VAL A 150 -1.48 -16.13 -0.23
CA VAL A 150 -1.79 -14.79 -0.75
C VAL A 150 -2.62 -14.90 -2.04
N ALA A 151 -3.77 -14.26 -2.05
CA ALA A 151 -4.67 -14.19 -3.18
C ALA A 151 -5.01 -12.73 -3.48
N TRP A 152 -4.76 -12.29 -4.72
CA TRP A 152 -4.95 -10.91 -5.15
C TRP A 152 -6.42 -10.57 -5.42
N THR A 153 -7.28 -10.88 -4.47
CA THR A 153 -8.74 -10.66 -4.54
C THR A 153 -9.20 -9.62 -3.52
N LEU A 154 -10.33 -9.00 -3.80
CA LEU A 154 -10.96 -8.04 -2.89
C LEU A 154 -11.32 -8.67 -1.54
N GLY A 155 -11.81 -9.91 -1.55
CA GLY A 155 -12.15 -10.64 -0.31
C GLY A 155 -10.93 -10.92 0.57
N TYR A 156 -9.80 -11.29 -0.05
CA TYR A 156 -8.52 -11.46 0.68
C TYR A 156 -8.03 -10.13 1.24
N TYR A 157 -8.06 -9.06 0.42
CA TYR A 157 -7.70 -7.72 0.87
C TYR A 157 -8.53 -7.27 2.09
N GLY A 158 -9.83 -7.53 2.07
CA GLY A 158 -10.72 -7.19 3.19
C GLY A 158 -10.27 -7.82 4.52
N LYS A 159 -9.90 -9.11 4.51
CA LYS A 159 -9.39 -9.82 5.68
C LYS A 159 -8.01 -9.28 6.12
N TYR A 160 -7.12 -9.09 5.16
CA TYR A 160 -5.80 -8.51 5.38
C TYR A 160 -5.89 -7.13 6.04
N ALA A 161 -6.67 -6.22 5.46
CA ALA A 161 -6.84 -4.87 5.97
C ALA A 161 -7.51 -4.83 7.35
N ALA A 162 -8.46 -5.73 7.61
CA ALA A 162 -9.09 -5.86 8.93
C ALA A 162 -8.04 -6.27 10.00
N ALA A 163 -7.21 -7.27 9.70
CA ALA A 163 -6.16 -7.72 10.60
C ALA A 163 -5.13 -6.61 10.92
N LEU A 164 -4.73 -5.81 9.92
CA LEU A 164 -3.78 -4.72 10.14
C LEU A 164 -4.40 -3.56 10.94
N ARG A 165 -5.70 -3.25 10.73
CA ARG A 165 -6.42 -2.27 11.57
C ARG A 165 -6.49 -2.73 13.02
N GLU A 166 -6.90 -3.96 13.25
CA GLU A 166 -6.95 -4.54 14.60
C GLU A 166 -5.56 -4.49 15.27
N ARG A 167 -4.50 -4.80 14.52
CA ARG A 167 -3.13 -4.71 15.05
C ARG A 167 -2.75 -3.27 15.39
N ALA A 168 -3.10 -2.29 14.56
CA ALA A 168 -2.87 -0.88 14.86
C ALA A 168 -3.59 -0.44 16.14
N GLU A 169 -4.84 -0.85 16.34
CA GLU A 169 -5.61 -0.61 17.55
C GLU A 169 -4.94 -1.24 18.80
N GLN A 170 -4.46 -2.48 18.71
CA GLN A 170 -3.73 -3.16 19.77
C GLN A 170 -2.40 -2.47 20.14
N LEU A 171 -1.71 -1.92 19.16
CA LEU A 171 -0.51 -1.11 19.36
C LEU A 171 -0.83 0.26 19.97
N GLY A 172 -2.07 0.75 19.79
CA GLY A 172 -2.64 1.93 20.40
C GLY A 172 -2.25 3.25 19.75
N ASP A 173 -2.40 4.36 20.49
CA ASP A 173 -2.31 5.72 19.98
C ASP A 173 -1.09 5.99 19.09
N GLY A 174 -1.35 6.58 17.93
CA GLY A 174 -0.35 6.97 16.95
C GLY A 174 0.03 5.88 15.95
N TRP A 175 -0.55 4.68 16.04
CA TRP A 175 -0.37 3.63 15.03
C TRP A 175 -1.50 3.62 14.01
N THR A 176 -1.11 3.55 12.75
CA THR A 176 -2.04 3.37 11.63
C THR A 176 -1.85 1.98 10.99
N PRO A 177 -2.83 1.46 10.23
CA PRO A 177 -2.64 0.25 9.44
C PRO A 177 -1.49 0.35 8.43
N VAL A 178 -1.17 1.56 7.94
CA VAL A 178 0.01 1.81 7.09
C VAL A 178 1.30 1.68 7.89
N ASP A 179 1.35 2.11 9.15
CA ASP A 179 2.55 1.93 9.98
C ASP A 179 2.79 0.45 10.31
N VAL A 180 1.71 -0.29 10.58
CA VAL A 180 1.77 -1.76 10.75
C VAL A 180 2.31 -2.44 9.49
N GLU A 181 1.79 -2.06 8.32
CA GLU A 181 2.25 -2.55 7.03
C GLU A 181 3.75 -2.27 6.81
N ARG A 182 4.19 -1.03 7.05
CA ARG A 182 5.59 -0.61 6.93
C ARG A 182 6.52 -1.37 7.88
N ALA A 183 6.10 -1.52 9.13
CA ALA A 183 6.89 -2.25 10.14
C ALA A 183 7.08 -3.72 9.75
N LEU A 184 6.02 -4.39 9.30
CA LEU A 184 6.09 -5.78 8.83
C LEU A 184 6.94 -5.93 7.57
N TRP A 185 6.80 -5.00 6.61
CA TRP A 185 7.61 -5.03 5.41
C TRP A 185 9.11 -4.80 5.72
N ALA A 186 9.41 -3.85 6.59
CA ALA A 186 10.79 -3.61 7.04
C ALA A 186 11.35 -4.81 7.81
N ASN A 187 10.52 -5.46 8.66
CA ASN A 187 10.91 -6.67 9.39
C ASN A 187 11.24 -7.84 8.45
N SER A 188 10.56 -7.95 7.29
CA SER A 188 10.89 -8.95 6.27
C SER A 188 12.22 -8.68 5.56
N GLY A 189 12.75 -7.47 5.63
CA GLY A 189 13.90 -7.01 4.86
C GLY A 189 13.56 -6.64 3.41
N GLY A 190 12.26 -6.55 3.10
CA GLY A 190 11.78 -6.26 1.75
C GLY A 190 12.05 -7.36 0.73
N LYS A 191 11.87 -7.05 -0.56
CA LYS A 191 12.03 -8.02 -1.66
C LYS A 191 13.45 -8.56 -1.79
N ALA A 192 14.46 -7.74 -1.57
CA ALA A 192 15.87 -8.14 -1.68
C ALA A 192 16.27 -9.25 -0.69
N ALA A 193 15.64 -9.30 0.49
CA ALA A 193 15.88 -10.36 1.47
C ALA A 193 15.19 -11.68 1.09
N SER A 194 14.08 -11.62 0.36
CA SER A 194 13.32 -12.80 -0.09
C SER A 194 13.97 -13.49 -1.31
N ALA A 195 14.90 -12.83 -1.99
CA ALA A 195 15.59 -13.33 -3.16
C ALA A 195 16.89 -14.10 -2.82
N ARG A 196 17.24 -14.21 -1.54
CA ARG A 196 18.37 -14.98 -1.00
C ARG A 196 17.89 -16.27 -0.37
#